data_88cb679ca2f0449af51a440e80db724e
#
_entry.id   88cb679ca2f0449af51a440e80db724e
#
_cell.length_a   1.000
_cell.length_b   1.000
_cell.length_c   1.000
_cell.angle_alpha   90.00
_cell.angle_beta   90.00
_cell.angle_gamma   90.00
#
_symmetry.space_group_name_H-M   'P 1'
#
loop_
_entity.id
_entity.type
_entity.pdbx_description
1 polymer ?
#
loop_
_entity_poly.entity_id
_entity_poly.type
_entity_poly.pdbx_seq_one_letter_code
_entity_poly.pdbx_strand_id
1 'polypeptide(L)'
;MNFSNTKQDSHTKKCQVRAFKVNTDTTDILFDQISKSKKFIVGTVVKVNNEKHVKLKDFTTSNNCHYLHFSIFNPKEQVSITPALATDKDLVDIENMDNLHAFLIIKDNRIASLMQISTNWSEVKIAYLIQQFGIKITPSAILRKDVIKRIKNDGFKALHVNIAVDESDFVKTPGFFSSIIQNEPAIKAKGITGHLTIDAKGNSELAKSIEGNTSVWVNDLDSDFYLETKKGETIKGDDLKIVKTYYTVPYGSKSINAKYAKEILEDFVSSEL
;
A
#
# COMPACT_ATOMS: atom_id res chain seq x y z
N MET A 1 -7.63 -21.45 14.00
CA MET A 1 -7.38 -20.33 13.07
C MET A 1 -5.89 -20.27 12.79
N ASN A 2 -5.50 -20.07 11.53
CA ASN A 2 -4.09 -20.07 11.12
C ASN A 2 -3.45 -18.67 11.13
N PHE A 3 -4.15 -17.70 11.72
CA PHE A 3 -3.70 -16.33 11.91
C PHE A 3 -4.30 -15.73 13.19
N SER A 4 -3.71 -14.63 13.68
CA SER A 4 -4.15 -13.89 14.87
C SER A 4 -3.91 -12.40 14.67
N ASN A 5 -4.65 -11.57 15.39
CA ASN A 5 -4.45 -10.13 15.46
C ASN A 5 -3.36 -9.72 16.48
N THR A 6 -2.91 -10.67 17.30
CA THR A 6 -1.83 -10.48 18.29
C THR A 6 -0.68 -11.40 17.98
N LYS A 7 0.56 -10.96 18.23
CA LYS A 7 1.75 -11.76 18.08
C LYS A 7 1.72 -12.91 19.11
N GLN A 8 1.72 -14.16 18.63
CA GLN A 8 1.63 -15.34 19.49
C GLN A 8 3.00 -15.94 19.83
N ASP A 9 3.95 -15.88 18.90
CA ASP A 9 5.31 -16.36 19.09
C ASP A 9 6.33 -15.65 18.19
N SER A 10 7.62 -15.96 18.35
CA SER A 10 8.72 -15.38 17.56
C SER A 10 8.77 -15.88 16.11
N HIS A 11 8.05 -16.96 15.77
CA HIS A 11 8.05 -17.55 14.43
C HIS A 11 6.91 -17.03 13.55
N THR A 12 6.01 -16.19 14.08
CA THR A 12 4.93 -15.62 13.27
C THR A 12 5.41 -14.43 12.44
N LYS A 13 4.92 -14.35 11.20
CA LYS A 13 5.16 -13.22 10.30
C LYS A 13 4.04 -12.20 10.45
N LYS A 14 4.42 -10.93 10.67
CA LYS A 14 3.50 -9.80 10.69
C LYS A 14 3.05 -9.47 9.27
N CYS A 15 1.74 -9.29 9.10
CA CYS A 15 1.10 -8.86 7.85
C CYS A 15 0.20 -7.66 8.13
N GLN A 16 0.10 -6.75 7.18
CA GLN A 16 -0.86 -5.65 7.24
C GLN A 16 -1.81 -5.72 6.05
N VAL A 17 -3.10 -5.66 6.33
CA VAL A 17 -4.13 -5.50 5.30
C VAL A 17 -4.62 -4.06 5.32
N ARG A 18 -4.75 -3.47 4.15
CA ARG A 18 -5.20 -2.10 3.94
C ARG A 18 -6.41 -2.06 3.04
N ALA A 19 -7.32 -1.14 3.31
CA ALA A 19 -8.53 -0.92 2.52
C ALA A 19 -8.40 0.31 1.62
N PHE A 20 -8.83 0.15 0.36
CA PHE A 20 -8.83 1.21 -0.64
C PHE A 20 -10.21 1.30 -1.30
N LYS A 21 -10.66 2.51 -1.57
CA LYS A 21 -11.70 2.79 -2.57
C LYS A 21 -11.02 3.07 -3.91
N VAL A 22 -11.71 2.77 -4.99
CA VAL A 22 -11.17 2.88 -6.34
C VAL A 22 -12.07 3.75 -7.18
N ASN A 23 -11.46 4.71 -7.89
CA ASN A 23 -12.08 5.38 -9.00
C ASN A 23 -11.59 4.72 -10.30
N THR A 24 -12.51 4.48 -11.22
CA THR A 24 -12.25 3.93 -12.55
C THR A 24 -12.54 4.98 -13.60
N ASP A 25 -11.90 4.88 -14.75
CA ASP A 25 -12.14 5.81 -15.88
C ASP A 25 -13.45 5.50 -16.62
N THR A 26 -14.22 4.49 -16.16
CA THR A 26 -15.48 4.03 -16.76
C THR A 26 -16.62 4.06 -15.75
N THR A 27 -17.86 3.92 -16.23
CA THR A 27 -19.07 3.81 -15.38
C THR A 27 -19.19 2.46 -14.69
N ASP A 28 -18.52 1.41 -15.22
CA ASP A 28 -18.53 0.08 -14.63
C ASP A 28 -17.73 0.04 -13.35
N ILE A 29 -18.23 -0.63 -12.33
CA ILE A 29 -17.47 -0.88 -11.10
C ILE A 29 -16.30 -1.82 -11.38
N LEU A 30 -15.25 -1.73 -10.55
CA LEU A 30 -14.02 -2.51 -10.74
C LEU A 30 -14.29 -4.02 -10.76
N PHE A 31 -15.20 -4.51 -9.91
CA PHE A 31 -15.62 -5.91 -9.89
C PHE A 31 -16.11 -6.37 -11.27
N ASP A 32 -16.99 -5.61 -11.91
CA ASP A 32 -17.55 -5.96 -13.23
C ASP A 32 -16.49 -5.85 -14.33
N GLN A 33 -15.60 -4.86 -14.26
CA GLN A 33 -14.52 -4.72 -15.24
C GLN A 33 -13.59 -5.94 -15.22
N ILE A 34 -13.25 -6.44 -14.03
CA ILE A 34 -12.43 -7.65 -13.88
C ILE A 34 -13.17 -8.87 -14.40
N SER A 35 -14.47 -9.02 -14.07
CA SER A 35 -15.32 -10.13 -14.54
C SER A 35 -15.40 -10.19 -16.06
N LYS A 36 -15.47 -9.04 -16.73
CA LYS A 36 -15.55 -8.93 -18.19
C LYS A 36 -14.18 -9.05 -18.88
N SER A 37 -13.10 -8.91 -18.14
CA SER A 37 -11.76 -8.86 -18.71
C SER A 37 -11.24 -10.23 -19.10
N LYS A 38 -10.84 -10.38 -20.37
CA LYS A 38 -10.18 -11.60 -20.88
C LYS A 38 -8.72 -11.76 -20.43
N LYS A 39 -8.16 -10.80 -19.71
CA LYS A 39 -6.76 -10.84 -19.25
C LYS A 39 -6.62 -11.43 -17.84
N PHE A 40 -7.68 -11.42 -17.03
CA PHE A 40 -7.65 -12.00 -15.68
C PHE A 40 -7.89 -13.51 -15.74
N ILE A 41 -6.94 -14.23 -16.34
CA ILE A 41 -6.93 -15.70 -16.44
C ILE A 41 -5.76 -16.22 -15.61
N VAL A 42 -6.02 -17.21 -14.74
CA VAL A 42 -4.96 -17.86 -13.94
C VAL A 42 -3.86 -18.37 -14.84
N GLY A 43 -2.62 -18.09 -14.48
CA GLY A 43 -1.45 -18.43 -15.27
C GLY A 43 -0.99 -17.34 -16.24
N THR A 44 -1.81 -16.31 -16.50
CA THR A 44 -1.40 -15.18 -17.36
C THR A 44 -0.15 -14.51 -16.79
N VAL A 45 0.86 -14.37 -17.64
CA VAL A 45 2.11 -13.66 -17.35
C VAL A 45 2.18 -12.41 -18.21
N VAL A 46 2.40 -11.28 -17.58
CA VAL A 46 2.65 -10.00 -18.26
C VAL A 46 4.11 -9.61 -18.06
N LYS A 47 4.81 -9.41 -19.17
CA LYS A 47 6.17 -8.88 -19.18
C LYS A 47 6.11 -7.37 -19.00
N VAL A 48 6.61 -6.88 -17.89
CA VAL A 48 6.66 -5.45 -17.58
C VAL A 48 7.89 -4.80 -18.20
N ASN A 49 9.04 -5.44 -18.00
CA ASN A 49 10.32 -5.12 -18.62
C ASN A 49 11.20 -6.38 -18.68
N ASN A 50 12.46 -6.23 -19.03
CA ASN A 50 13.37 -7.39 -19.16
C ASN A 50 13.63 -8.11 -17.82
N GLU A 51 13.47 -7.41 -16.69
CA GLU A 51 13.79 -7.89 -15.36
C GLU A 51 12.55 -8.25 -14.51
N LYS A 52 11.38 -7.75 -14.90
CA LYS A 52 10.15 -7.92 -14.09
C LYS A 52 9.01 -8.47 -14.91
N HIS A 53 8.47 -9.57 -14.43
CA HIS A 53 7.24 -10.18 -14.92
C HIS A 53 6.20 -10.23 -13.79
N VAL A 54 4.93 -10.11 -14.15
CA VAL A 54 3.79 -10.27 -13.24
C VAL A 54 2.97 -11.45 -13.68
N LYS A 55 2.71 -12.38 -12.77
CA LYS A 55 1.87 -13.56 -13.01
C LYS A 55 0.65 -13.52 -12.11
N LEU A 56 -0.53 -13.75 -12.68
CA LEU A 56 -1.75 -14.04 -11.91
C LEU A 56 -1.72 -15.51 -11.51
N LYS A 57 -1.44 -15.80 -10.25
CA LYS A 57 -1.29 -17.18 -9.71
C LYS A 57 -2.61 -17.79 -9.32
N ASP A 58 -3.56 -16.97 -8.83
CA ASP A 58 -4.89 -17.42 -8.47
C ASP A 58 -5.92 -16.31 -8.73
N PHE A 59 -7.10 -16.73 -9.17
CA PHE A 59 -8.26 -15.89 -9.38
C PHE A 59 -9.51 -16.70 -9.06
N THR A 60 -10.20 -16.32 -8.01
CA THR A 60 -11.47 -16.96 -7.61
C THR A 60 -12.54 -15.92 -7.32
N THR A 61 -13.78 -16.26 -7.62
CA THR A 61 -14.95 -15.41 -7.33
C THR A 61 -15.84 -16.14 -6.33
N SER A 62 -16.12 -15.51 -5.20
CA SER A 62 -17.03 -16.01 -4.18
C SER A 62 -17.65 -14.85 -3.40
N ASN A 63 -18.90 -14.99 -2.94
CA ASN A 63 -19.57 -14.00 -2.09
C ASN A 63 -19.53 -12.56 -2.65
N ASN A 64 -19.72 -12.40 -3.96
CA ASN A 64 -19.60 -11.11 -4.67
C ASN A 64 -18.22 -10.42 -4.49
N CYS A 65 -17.18 -11.21 -4.30
CA CYS A 65 -15.82 -10.74 -4.22
C CYS A 65 -14.93 -11.49 -5.22
N HIS A 66 -13.96 -10.80 -5.80
CA HIS A 66 -12.85 -11.40 -6.52
C HIS A 66 -11.64 -11.49 -5.61
N TYR A 67 -11.09 -12.67 -5.44
CA TYR A 67 -9.77 -12.86 -4.87
C TYR A 67 -8.74 -12.99 -5.98
N LEU A 68 -7.63 -12.27 -5.87
CA LEU A 68 -6.52 -12.24 -6.81
C LEU A 68 -5.20 -12.46 -6.06
N HIS A 69 -4.38 -13.36 -6.59
CA HIS A 69 -3.01 -13.56 -6.12
C HIS A 69 -2.03 -13.29 -7.26
N PHE A 70 -1.27 -12.22 -7.13
CA PHE A 70 -0.20 -11.87 -8.06
C PHE A 70 1.16 -12.27 -7.49
N SER A 71 2.03 -12.75 -8.36
CA SER A 71 3.46 -12.91 -8.12
C SER A 71 4.22 -11.98 -9.05
N ILE A 72 5.15 -11.22 -8.50
CA ILE A 72 6.10 -10.41 -9.25
C ILE A 72 7.44 -11.12 -9.16
N PHE A 73 8.02 -11.46 -10.28
CA PHE A 73 9.23 -12.27 -10.32
C PHE A 73 10.19 -11.81 -11.42
N ASN A 74 11.47 -12.13 -11.24
CA ASN A 74 12.48 -12.01 -12.26
C ASN A 74 12.62 -13.36 -12.97
N PRO A 75 12.55 -13.40 -14.29
CA PRO A 75 12.70 -14.65 -15.04
C PRO A 75 14.10 -15.25 -14.88
N LYS A 76 15.11 -14.42 -14.65
CA LYS A 76 16.48 -14.83 -14.37
C LYS A 76 17.12 -13.85 -13.39
N GLU A 77 17.58 -14.36 -12.24
CA GLU A 77 18.25 -13.56 -11.20
C GLU A 77 19.53 -14.27 -10.79
N GLN A 78 20.63 -13.51 -10.67
CA GLN A 78 21.88 -14.00 -10.12
C GLN A 78 21.94 -13.73 -8.62
N VAL A 79 22.17 -14.76 -7.84
CA VAL A 79 22.27 -14.66 -6.40
C VAL A 79 23.66 -15.08 -5.96
N SER A 80 24.30 -14.23 -5.19
CA SER A 80 25.54 -14.57 -4.51
C SER A 80 25.26 -15.62 -3.42
N ILE A 81 26.01 -16.69 -3.42
CA ILE A 81 25.99 -17.69 -2.36
C ILE A 81 27.30 -17.62 -1.58
N THR A 82 27.23 -17.86 -0.27
CA THR A 82 28.40 -17.91 0.63
C THR A 82 28.40 -19.23 1.37
N PRO A 83 28.67 -20.38 0.71
CA PRO A 83 28.95 -21.62 1.42
C PRO A 83 30.30 -21.49 2.15
N ALA A 84 30.57 -22.36 3.12
CA ALA A 84 31.76 -22.28 3.96
C ALA A 84 33.10 -22.26 3.19
N LEU A 85 33.10 -22.67 1.93
CA LEU A 85 34.26 -22.70 1.02
C LEU A 85 34.05 -21.85 -0.24
N ALA A 86 33.07 -20.93 -0.25
CA ALA A 86 32.81 -20.07 -1.40
C ALA A 86 33.89 -19.02 -1.60
N THR A 87 34.26 -18.78 -2.84
CA THR A 87 35.00 -17.61 -3.24
C THR A 87 34.04 -16.49 -3.60
N ASP A 88 34.51 -15.22 -3.61
CA ASP A 88 33.68 -14.02 -3.92
C ASP A 88 33.05 -14.03 -5.32
N LYS A 89 33.30 -15.08 -6.11
CA LYS A 89 32.82 -15.25 -7.49
C LYS A 89 31.69 -16.26 -7.65
N ASP A 90 31.25 -16.87 -6.57
CA ASP A 90 30.21 -17.89 -6.66
C ASP A 90 28.85 -17.24 -6.79
N LEU A 91 28.37 -17.13 -8.03
CA LEU A 91 27.02 -16.69 -8.38
C LEU A 91 26.22 -17.89 -8.87
N VAL A 92 24.99 -17.99 -8.42
CA VAL A 92 24.02 -18.99 -8.86
C VAL A 92 22.88 -18.30 -9.59
N ASP A 93 22.61 -18.75 -10.81
CA ASP A 93 21.43 -18.33 -11.57
C ASP A 93 20.20 -19.03 -10.99
N ILE A 94 19.22 -18.23 -10.58
CA ILE A 94 17.91 -18.70 -10.14
C ILE A 94 16.88 -18.28 -11.17
N GLU A 95 16.19 -19.24 -11.76
CA GLU A 95 15.13 -18.98 -12.70
C GLU A 95 13.79 -18.78 -11.97
N ASN A 96 12.99 -17.82 -12.44
CA ASN A 96 11.63 -17.56 -12.01
C ASN A 96 11.49 -17.39 -10.47
N MET A 97 12.46 -16.75 -9.84
CA MET A 97 12.43 -16.51 -8.41
C MET A 97 11.23 -15.63 -8.04
N ASP A 98 10.31 -16.17 -7.24
CA ASP A 98 9.15 -15.46 -6.71
C ASP A 98 9.61 -14.41 -5.66
N ASN A 99 9.83 -13.18 -6.10
CA ASN A 99 10.33 -12.13 -5.22
C ASN A 99 9.27 -11.50 -4.34
N LEU A 100 8.07 -11.32 -4.88
CA LEU A 100 7.05 -10.49 -4.26
C LEU A 100 5.66 -11.04 -4.55
N HIS A 101 4.83 -11.12 -3.50
CA HIS A 101 3.44 -11.53 -3.62
C HIS A 101 2.51 -10.38 -3.25
N ALA A 102 1.43 -10.23 -4.01
CA ALA A 102 0.33 -9.35 -3.70
C ALA A 102 -0.99 -10.14 -3.71
N PHE A 103 -1.72 -10.05 -2.62
CA PHE A 103 -3.02 -10.68 -2.46
C PHE A 103 -4.07 -9.59 -2.33
N LEU A 104 -5.12 -9.65 -3.16
CA LEU A 104 -6.19 -8.66 -3.19
C LEU A 104 -7.54 -9.34 -3.07
N ILE A 105 -8.46 -8.72 -2.34
CA ILE A 105 -9.91 -8.97 -2.51
C ILE A 105 -10.55 -7.69 -3.05
N ILE A 106 -11.36 -7.85 -4.09
CA ILE A 106 -12.10 -6.78 -4.73
C ILE A 106 -13.58 -7.01 -4.50
N LYS A 107 -14.23 -6.01 -3.92
CA LYS A 107 -15.67 -5.96 -3.66
C LYS A 107 -16.21 -4.62 -4.16
N ASP A 108 -17.05 -4.64 -5.18
CA ASP A 108 -17.51 -3.42 -5.87
C ASP A 108 -16.34 -2.55 -6.35
N ASN A 109 -16.25 -1.31 -5.86
CA ASN A 109 -15.12 -0.38 -6.07
C ASN A 109 -14.19 -0.30 -4.85
N ARG A 110 -14.03 -1.39 -4.09
CA ARG A 110 -13.14 -1.45 -2.92
C ARG A 110 -12.15 -2.58 -3.07
N ILE A 111 -10.96 -2.35 -2.54
CA ILE A 111 -9.87 -3.32 -2.52
C ILE A 111 -9.40 -3.50 -1.08
N ALA A 112 -9.38 -4.75 -0.60
CA ALA A 112 -8.56 -5.15 0.52
C ALA A 112 -7.24 -5.70 -0.02
N SER A 113 -6.11 -5.17 0.45
CA SER A 113 -4.79 -5.53 -0.07
C SER A 113 -3.88 -6.02 1.05
N LEU A 114 -3.28 -7.18 0.84
CA LEU A 114 -2.17 -7.71 1.61
C LEU A 114 -0.97 -7.83 0.67
N MET A 115 -0.02 -6.92 0.80
CA MET A 115 1.19 -6.89 -0.01
C MET A 115 2.40 -7.27 0.83
N GLN A 116 3.16 -8.25 0.38
CA GLN A 116 4.40 -8.71 1.04
C GLN A 116 5.60 -7.80 0.73
N ILE A 117 5.42 -6.88 -0.17
CA ILE A 117 6.36 -5.81 -0.50
C ILE A 117 6.15 -4.70 0.52
N SER A 118 7.16 -3.89 0.78
CA SER A 118 7.05 -2.66 1.55
C SER A 118 5.62 -2.08 1.52
N THR A 119 5.07 -1.76 2.66
CA THR A 119 3.72 -1.20 2.79
C THR A 119 3.61 0.21 2.22
N ASN A 120 4.74 0.84 1.92
CA ASN A 120 4.81 2.17 1.36
C ASN A 120 4.34 2.16 -0.10
N TRP A 121 3.60 3.21 -0.50
CA TRP A 121 3.09 3.38 -1.86
C TRP A 121 2.16 2.23 -2.33
N SER A 122 1.38 1.66 -1.42
CA SER A 122 0.47 0.54 -1.73
C SER A 122 -0.53 0.91 -2.82
N GLU A 123 -1.03 2.14 -2.84
CA GLU A 123 -1.95 2.69 -3.84
C GLU A 123 -1.35 2.60 -5.25
N VAL A 124 -0.12 3.09 -5.40
CA VAL A 124 0.61 3.10 -6.69
C VAL A 124 0.88 1.67 -7.16
N LYS A 125 1.28 0.79 -6.23
CA LYS A 125 1.58 -0.62 -6.54
C LYS A 125 0.33 -1.39 -6.97
N ILE A 126 -0.81 -1.15 -6.31
CA ILE A 126 -2.09 -1.77 -6.68
C ILE A 126 -2.54 -1.26 -8.05
N ALA A 127 -2.52 0.05 -8.28
CA ALA A 127 -2.83 0.64 -9.58
C ALA A 127 -1.96 0.04 -10.68
N TYR A 128 -0.66 -0.02 -10.44
CA TYR A 128 0.30 -0.61 -11.37
C TYR A 128 -0.01 -2.08 -11.69
N LEU A 129 -0.27 -2.91 -10.67
CA LEU A 129 -0.59 -4.33 -10.89
C LEU A 129 -1.84 -4.53 -11.74
N ILE A 130 -2.92 -3.84 -11.40
CA ILE A 130 -4.20 -3.96 -12.11
C ILE A 130 -4.07 -3.41 -13.54
N GLN A 131 -3.29 -2.34 -13.74
CA GLN A 131 -3.03 -1.75 -15.06
C GLN A 131 -2.30 -2.72 -16.00
N GLN A 132 -1.41 -3.59 -15.49
CA GLN A 132 -0.75 -4.60 -16.33
C GLN A 132 -1.77 -5.55 -16.99
N PHE A 133 -2.91 -5.75 -16.36
CA PHE A 133 -4.03 -6.55 -16.90
C PHE A 133 -5.06 -5.70 -17.67
N GLY A 134 -4.74 -4.44 -17.95
CA GLY A 134 -5.48 -3.57 -18.87
C GLY A 134 -6.63 -2.79 -18.24
N ILE A 135 -6.73 -2.72 -16.91
CA ILE A 135 -7.71 -1.89 -16.22
C ILE A 135 -6.96 -0.77 -15.50
N LYS A 136 -7.30 0.49 -15.83
CA LYS A 136 -6.73 1.67 -15.20
C LYS A 136 -7.58 2.06 -14.00
N ILE A 137 -6.95 2.21 -12.85
CA ILE A 137 -7.61 2.58 -11.60
C ILE A 137 -6.82 3.64 -10.84
N THR A 138 -7.53 4.39 -10.01
CA THR A 138 -6.95 5.32 -9.03
C THR A 138 -7.40 4.92 -7.63
N PRO A 139 -6.60 4.09 -6.92
CA PRO A 139 -6.91 3.72 -5.54
C PRO A 139 -6.65 4.89 -4.60
N SER A 140 -7.46 4.98 -3.56
CA SER A 140 -7.25 5.90 -2.44
C SER A 140 -7.63 5.22 -1.12
N ALA A 141 -6.89 5.48 -0.05
CA ALA A 141 -7.13 4.86 1.25
C ALA A 141 -8.55 5.14 1.75
N ILE A 142 -9.19 4.14 2.33
CA ILE A 142 -10.47 4.34 3.04
C ILE A 142 -10.14 4.83 4.45
N LEU A 143 -10.70 5.95 4.83
CA LEU A 143 -10.47 6.57 6.13
C LEU A 143 -11.50 6.12 7.16
N ARG A 144 -11.06 6.02 8.41
CA ARG A 144 -11.89 5.71 9.56
C ARG A 144 -12.80 6.89 9.91
N LYS A 145 -14.10 6.68 9.81
CA LYS A 145 -15.10 7.72 10.03
C LYS A 145 -15.08 8.29 11.47
N ASP A 146 -14.80 7.44 12.46
CA ASP A 146 -14.70 7.83 13.87
C ASP A 146 -13.51 8.77 14.11
N VAL A 147 -12.37 8.50 13.46
CA VAL A 147 -11.17 9.32 13.57
C VAL A 147 -11.37 10.68 12.88
N ILE A 148 -11.97 10.71 11.69
CA ILE A 148 -12.31 11.96 11.01
C ILE A 148 -13.27 12.81 11.88
N LYS A 149 -14.25 12.16 12.51
CA LYS A 149 -15.18 12.85 13.41
C LYS A 149 -14.46 13.44 14.63
N ARG A 150 -13.49 12.71 15.20
CA ARG A 150 -12.63 13.24 16.28
C ARG A 150 -11.86 14.48 15.85
N ILE A 151 -11.16 14.42 14.70
CA ILE A 151 -10.41 15.57 14.18
C ILE A 151 -11.30 16.80 14.06
N LYS A 152 -12.52 16.64 13.52
CA LYS A 152 -13.50 17.73 13.39
C LYS A 152 -13.98 18.27 14.73
N ASN A 153 -14.21 17.40 15.72
CA ASN A 153 -14.71 17.79 17.04
C ASN A 153 -13.61 18.42 17.91
N ASP A 154 -12.40 17.93 17.80
CA ASP A 154 -11.28 18.35 18.64
C ASP A 154 -10.47 19.49 18.01
N GLY A 155 -10.70 19.75 16.73
CA GLY A 155 -10.07 20.78 15.93
C GLY A 155 -8.61 20.46 15.58
N PHE A 156 -8.21 20.84 14.38
CA PHE A 156 -6.84 20.69 13.90
C PHE A 156 -5.91 21.72 14.57
N LYS A 157 -4.76 21.27 15.07
CA LYS A 157 -3.70 22.13 15.60
C LYS A 157 -2.49 22.14 14.65
N ALA A 158 -1.91 20.98 14.41
CA ALA A 158 -0.71 20.85 13.58
C ALA A 158 -0.66 19.50 12.84
N LEU A 159 -0.01 19.49 11.69
CA LEU A 159 0.36 18.29 10.92
C LEU A 159 1.89 18.19 10.88
N HIS A 160 2.40 17.05 11.26
CA HIS A 160 3.82 16.73 11.29
C HIS A 160 4.10 15.63 10.27
N VAL A 161 5.00 15.90 9.33
CA VAL A 161 5.36 14.97 8.25
C VAL A 161 6.86 14.74 8.30
N ASN A 162 7.28 13.48 8.38
CA ASN A 162 8.66 13.11 8.15
C ASN A 162 8.91 13.05 6.63
N ILE A 163 9.84 13.84 6.15
CA ILE A 163 10.18 13.91 4.74
C ILE A 163 11.55 13.26 4.55
N ALA A 164 11.60 12.21 3.75
CA ALA A 164 12.83 11.70 3.15
C ALA A 164 12.74 12.01 1.65
N VAL A 165 13.60 12.91 1.17
CA VAL A 165 13.58 13.34 -0.22
C VAL A 165 14.73 12.69 -0.96
N ASP A 166 14.45 11.86 -1.95
CA ASP A 166 15.40 11.35 -2.92
C ASP A 166 15.29 12.16 -4.23
N GLU A 167 16.41 12.28 -4.95
CA GLU A 167 16.48 13.02 -6.23
C GLU A 167 15.46 12.54 -7.27
N SER A 168 15.07 11.27 -7.21
CA SER A 168 14.05 10.66 -8.07
C SER A 168 12.62 11.10 -7.77
N ASP A 169 12.35 11.59 -6.56
CA ASP A 169 11.01 11.93 -6.11
C ASP A 169 10.55 13.31 -6.56
N PHE A 170 11.50 14.21 -6.89
CA PHE A 170 11.18 15.57 -7.32
C PHE A 170 10.50 15.69 -8.69
N VAL A 171 10.63 14.66 -9.53
CA VAL A 171 10.21 14.74 -10.94
C VAL A 171 8.77 14.27 -11.16
N LYS A 172 8.12 13.59 -10.20
CA LYS A 172 6.92 12.79 -10.47
C LYS A 172 5.72 12.96 -9.55
N THR A 173 5.74 13.85 -8.57
CA THR A 173 4.63 13.95 -7.62
C THR A 173 3.80 15.23 -7.84
N PRO A 174 2.68 15.17 -8.59
CA PRO A 174 1.68 16.23 -8.55
C PRO A 174 0.85 16.05 -7.27
N GLY A 175 0.91 16.99 -6.35
CA GLY A 175 0.14 16.99 -5.11
C GLY A 175 0.28 18.30 -4.36
N PHE A 176 -0.56 18.48 -3.34
CA PHE A 176 -0.58 19.66 -2.48
C PHE A 176 0.82 19.99 -1.88
N PHE A 177 1.59 18.95 -1.52
CA PHE A 177 2.91 19.10 -0.92
C PHE A 177 4.00 19.42 -1.95
N SER A 178 3.87 19.01 -3.19
CA SER A 178 4.84 19.34 -4.24
C SER A 178 4.96 20.85 -4.45
N SER A 179 3.86 21.60 -4.32
CA SER A 179 3.88 23.05 -4.44
C SER A 179 4.60 23.74 -3.27
N ILE A 180 4.52 23.19 -2.07
CA ILE A 180 5.24 23.69 -0.89
C ILE A 180 6.73 23.39 -1.01
N ILE A 181 7.08 22.15 -1.39
CA ILE A 181 8.47 21.69 -1.53
C ILE A 181 9.19 22.38 -2.70
N GLN A 182 8.49 22.61 -3.84
CA GLN A 182 9.09 23.25 -5.02
C GLN A 182 9.51 24.71 -4.79
N ASN A 183 8.90 25.39 -3.83
CA ASN A 183 9.19 26.78 -3.52
C ASN A 183 10.37 26.99 -2.55
N GLU A 184 10.88 25.92 -1.94
CA GLU A 184 11.98 25.98 -0.97
C GLU A 184 13.30 25.46 -1.58
N PRO A 185 14.26 26.33 -1.94
CA PRO A 185 15.53 25.93 -2.59
C PRO A 185 16.37 24.97 -1.76
N ALA A 186 16.26 25.04 -0.43
CA ALA A 186 17.02 24.17 0.49
C ALA A 186 16.59 22.70 0.42
N ILE A 187 15.38 22.42 -0.02
CA ILE A 187 14.81 21.06 -0.10
C ILE A 187 15.25 20.34 -1.38
N LYS A 188 15.86 21.07 -2.33
CA LYS A 188 16.36 20.51 -3.60
C LYS A 188 17.74 19.85 -3.51
N ALA A 189 18.36 19.83 -2.32
CA ALA A 189 19.68 19.23 -2.14
C ALA A 189 19.57 17.70 -1.89
N LYS A 190 20.50 16.93 -2.43
CA LYS A 190 20.56 15.47 -2.33
C LYS A 190 20.52 14.97 -0.90
N GLY A 191 19.65 13.99 -0.62
CA GLY A 191 19.65 13.22 0.62
C GLY A 191 19.15 13.98 1.85
N ILE A 192 18.19 14.89 1.70
CA ILE A 192 17.58 15.59 2.84
C ILE A 192 16.54 14.70 3.50
N THR A 193 16.77 14.36 4.76
CA THR A 193 15.73 13.93 5.69
C THR A 193 15.35 15.13 6.54
N GLY A 194 14.08 15.44 6.63
CA GLY A 194 13.55 16.59 7.36
C GLY A 194 12.23 16.31 8.03
N HIS A 195 11.85 17.21 8.91
CA HIS A 195 10.52 17.21 9.55
C HIS A 195 9.79 18.49 9.18
N LEU A 196 8.67 18.36 8.50
CA LEU A 196 7.79 19.49 8.15
C LEU A 196 6.66 19.57 9.17
N THR A 197 6.50 20.73 9.79
CA THR A 197 5.34 21.02 10.63
C THR A 197 4.48 22.09 9.99
N ILE A 198 3.23 21.77 9.74
CA ILE A 198 2.20 22.71 9.27
C ILE A 198 1.32 23.02 10.46
N ASP A 199 1.52 24.19 11.06
CA ASP A 199 0.79 24.65 12.25
C ASP A 199 -0.26 25.69 11.83
N ALA A 200 -1.50 25.51 12.29
CA ALA A 200 -2.59 26.43 12.00
C ALA A 200 -2.51 27.76 12.75
N LYS A 201 -1.68 27.88 13.82
CA LYS A 201 -1.39 29.09 14.63
C LYS A 201 -2.38 30.26 14.52
N GLY A 202 -3.64 30.02 14.90
CA GLY A 202 -4.67 31.06 14.85
C GLY A 202 -5.33 31.28 13.47
N ASN A 203 -4.85 30.61 12.39
CA ASN A 203 -5.52 30.64 11.10
C ASN A 203 -6.65 29.61 11.05
N SER A 204 -7.86 30.07 11.42
CA SER A 204 -9.05 29.20 11.47
C SER A 204 -9.49 28.71 10.09
N GLU A 205 -9.19 29.44 9.01
CA GLU A 205 -9.55 29.04 7.64
C GLU A 205 -8.65 27.91 7.15
N LEU A 206 -7.34 28.00 7.43
CA LEU A 206 -6.40 26.93 7.13
C LEU A 206 -6.76 25.65 7.89
N ALA A 207 -7.07 25.77 9.20
CA ALA A 207 -7.49 24.64 10.01
C ALA A 207 -8.74 23.95 9.43
N LYS A 208 -9.77 24.71 9.09
CA LYS A 208 -11.01 24.20 8.48
C LYS A 208 -10.77 23.58 7.11
N SER A 209 -9.87 24.16 6.30
CA SER A 209 -9.50 23.59 5.00
C SER A 209 -8.82 22.24 5.16
N ILE A 210 -7.89 22.09 6.09
CA ILE A 210 -7.21 20.82 6.38
C ILE A 210 -8.20 19.80 6.93
N GLU A 211 -9.06 20.17 7.88
CA GLU A 211 -10.11 19.31 8.43
C GLU A 211 -11.10 18.84 7.36
N GLY A 212 -11.51 19.73 6.47
CA GLY A 212 -12.45 19.45 5.38
C GLY A 212 -11.87 18.55 4.30
N ASN A 213 -10.58 18.68 4.01
CA ASN A 213 -9.89 17.95 2.96
C ASN A 213 -9.02 16.78 3.46
N THR A 214 -9.29 16.27 4.68
CA THR A 214 -8.50 15.19 5.29
C THR A 214 -8.32 13.99 4.36
N SER A 215 -9.32 13.62 3.57
CA SER A 215 -9.23 12.51 2.63
C SER A 215 -8.28 12.77 1.44
N VAL A 216 -8.03 14.01 1.10
CA VAL A 216 -7.14 14.38 -0.02
C VAL A 216 -5.69 14.30 0.43
N TRP A 217 -5.32 15.06 1.45
CA TRP A 217 -3.91 15.12 1.88
C TRP A 217 -3.42 13.83 2.56
N VAL A 218 -4.29 13.03 3.20
CA VAL A 218 -3.91 11.71 3.73
C VAL A 218 -3.52 10.72 2.63
N ASN A 219 -4.07 10.85 1.43
CA ASN A 219 -3.64 10.04 0.29
C ASN A 219 -2.29 10.47 -0.27
N ASP A 220 -1.95 11.74 -0.15
CA ASP A 220 -0.67 12.30 -0.62
C ASP A 220 0.48 12.00 0.35
N LEU A 221 0.15 11.76 1.64
CA LEU A 221 1.12 11.39 2.66
C LEU A 221 1.15 9.87 2.84
N ASP A 222 2.33 9.31 2.84
CA ASP A 222 2.54 7.94 3.33
C ASP A 222 2.28 7.88 4.84
N SER A 223 2.37 6.72 5.47
CA SER A 223 2.05 6.50 6.88
C SER A 223 2.94 7.27 7.88
N ASP A 224 3.99 7.93 7.40
CA ASP A 224 5.00 8.57 8.25
C ASP A 224 4.67 10.03 8.60
N PHE A 225 3.45 10.23 9.07
CA PHE A 225 2.99 11.51 9.59
C PHE A 225 2.12 11.32 10.84
N TYR A 226 1.98 12.39 11.61
CA TYR A 226 0.99 12.47 12.67
C TYR A 226 0.34 13.85 12.72
N LEU A 227 -0.89 13.89 13.23
CA LEU A 227 -1.68 15.08 13.38
C LEU A 227 -1.87 15.36 14.88
N GLU A 228 -1.74 16.61 15.28
CA GLU A 228 -2.15 17.08 16.62
C GLU A 228 -3.49 17.79 16.57
N THR A 229 -4.36 17.46 17.52
CA THR A 229 -5.61 18.19 17.76
C THR A 229 -5.41 19.33 18.76
N LYS A 230 -6.32 20.31 18.76
CA LYS A 230 -6.31 21.42 19.77
C LYS A 230 -6.46 20.91 21.20
N LYS A 231 -7.01 19.72 21.40
CA LYS A 231 -7.11 19.07 22.71
C LYS A 231 -5.83 18.32 23.13
N GLY A 232 -4.79 18.33 22.30
CA GLY A 232 -3.51 17.69 22.58
C GLY A 232 -3.45 16.19 22.23
N GLU A 233 -4.42 15.67 21.49
CA GLU A 233 -4.40 14.29 21.02
C GLU A 233 -3.51 14.18 19.78
N THR A 234 -2.68 13.13 19.73
CA THR A 234 -1.85 12.79 18.56
C THR A 234 -2.48 11.64 17.79
N ILE A 235 -2.75 11.84 16.50
CA ILE A 235 -3.35 10.86 15.60
C ILE A 235 -2.32 10.52 14.53
N LYS A 236 -1.89 9.26 14.46
CA LYS A 236 -0.92 8.79 13.46
C LYS A 236 -1.60 8.51 12.12
N GLY A 237 -0.84 8.56 11.02
CA GLY A 237 -1.33 8.28 9.68
C GLY A 237 -2.03 6.93 9.53
N ASP A 238 -1.50 5.89 10.16
CA ASP A 238 -2.11 4.56 10.16
C ASP A 238 -3.42 4.49 10.97
N ASP A 239 -3.62 5.35 11.97
CA ASP A 239 -4.88 5.43 12.74
C ASP A 239 -6.00 6.05 11.91
N LEU A 240 -5.66 6.87 10.90
CA LEU A 240 -6.61 7.49 9.99
C LEU A 240 -7.14 6.52 8.92
N LYS A 241 -6.33 5.56 8.50
CA LYS A 241 -6.64 4.62 7.43
C LYS A 241 -7.26 3.34 7.99
N ILE A 242 -8.10 2.65 7.22
CA ILE A 242 -8.55 1.30 7.60
C ILE A 242 -7.39 0.34 7.31
N VAL A 243 -6.65 0.04 8.37
CA VAL A 243 -5.51 -0.89 8.37
C VAL A 243 -5.67 -1.84 9.55
N LYS A 244 -5.42 -3.13 9.30
CA LYS A 244 -5.46 -4.16 10.35
C LYS A 244 -4.22 -5.04 10.27
N THR A 245 -3.59 -5.28 11.42
CA THR A 245 -2.42 -6.13 11.53
C THR A 245 -2.83 -7.55 11.85
N TYR A 246 -2.21 -8.50 11.16
CA TYR A 246 -2.34 -9.93 11.39
C TYR A 246 -0.98 -10.58 11.58
N TYR A 247 -0.97 -11.72 12.23
CA TYR A 247 0.20 -12.57 12.41
C TYR A 247 -0.14 -13.97 11.93
N THR A 248 0.71 -14.55 11.09
CA THR A 248 0.50 -15.86 10.50
C THR A 248 1.82 -16.59 10.28
N VAL A 249 1.74 -17.86 9.93
CA VAL A 249 2.92 -18.68 9.66
C VAL A 249 3.62 -18.23 8.37
N PRO A 250 4.94 -18.05 8.38
CA PRO A 250 5.70 -17.72 7.18
C PRO A 250 5.67 -18.87 6.17
N TYR A 251 5.78 -18.52 4.88
CA TYR A 251 6.00 -19.45 3.79
C TYR A 251 7.26 -19.03 3.03
N GLY A 252 8.33 -19.79 3.22
CA GLY A 252 9.65 -19.34 2.79
C GLY A 252 10.12 -18.07 3.52
N SER A 253 11.20 -17.47 3.06
CA SER A 253 11.79 -16.28 3.69
C SER A 253 10.98 -14.99 3.47
N LYS A 254 10.30 -14.87 2.34
CA LYS A 254 9.70 -13.60 1.89
C LYS A 254 8.18 -13.59 1.81
N SER A 255 7.48 -14.71 1.98
CA SER A 255 6.03 -14.78 1.78
C SER A 255 5.28 -15.42 2.95
N ILE A 256 3.97 -15.49 2.81
CA ILE A 256 3.04 -16.26 3.64
C ILE A 256 2.29 -17.25 2.76
N ASN A 257 1.70 -18.26 3.37
CA ASN A 257 0.90 -19.24 2.64
C ASN A 257 -0.31 -18.56 1.98
N ALA A 258 -0.53 -18.83 0.69
CA ALA A 258 -1.61 -18.20 -0.10
C ALA A 258 -3.00 -18.48 0.48
N LYS A 259 -3.22 -19.68 1.04
CA LYS A 259 -4.47 -20.03 1.72
C LYS A 259 -4.70 -19.12 2.93
N TYR A 260 -3.68 -18.91 3.76
CA TYR A 260 -3.79 -18.04 4.93
C TYR A 260 -3.94 -16.56 4.54
N ALA A 261 -3.28 -16.12 3.45
CA ALA A 261 -3.49 -14.79 2.90
C ALA A 261 -4.95 -14.56 2.51
N LYS A 262 -5.59 -15.54 1.88
CA LYS A 262 -7.01 -15.49 1.52
C LYS A 262 -7.91 -15.42 2.75
N GLU A 263 -7.71 -16.30 3.74
CA GLU A 263 -8.47 -16.31 5.00
C GLU A 263 -8.35 -14.97 5.75
N ILE A 264 -7.15 -14.38 5.80
CA ILE A 264 -6.90 -13.07 6.41
C ILE A 264 -7.67 -11.96 5.68
N LEU A 265 -7.64 -11.97 4.35
CA LEU A 265 -8.37 -10.98 3.55
C LEU A 265 -9.88 -11.13 3.68
N GLU A 266 -10.41 -12.35 3.75
CA GLU A 266 -11.83 -12.63 3.97
C GLU A 266 -12.30 -12.14 5.35
N ASP A 267 -11.50 -12.39 6.42
CA ASP A 267 -11.75 -11.83 7.76
C ASP A 267 -11.77 -10.30 7.74
N PHE A 268 -10.78 -9.71 7.08
CA PHE A 268 -10.70 -8.24 6.97
C PHE A 268 -11.91 -7.66 6.23
N VAL A 269 -12.31 -8.23 5.08
CA VAL A 269 -13.46 -7.75 4.31
C VAL A 269 -14.76 -7.88 5.09
N SER A 270 -14.92 -8.94 5.87
CA SER A 270 -16.11 -9.16 6.68
C SER A 270 -16.22 -8.20 7.87
N SER A 271 -15.07 -7.75 8.41
CA SER A 271 -15.03 -6.89 9.60
C SER A 271 -14.93 -5.41 9.28
N GLU A 272 -14.35 -5.01 8.14
CA GLU A 272 -13.96 -3.62 7.86
C GLU A 272 -14.61 -3.03 6.59
N LEU A 273 -15.11 -3.88 5.63
CA LEU A 273 -15.67 -3.46 4.35
C LEU A 273 -17.11 -3.94 4.10
#